data_fec7df822a50b4ef264a45c67890d926
#
_entry.id   fec7df822a50b4ef264a45c67890d926
#
_cell.length_a   1.000
_cell.length_b   1.000
_cell.length_c   1.000
_cell.angle_alpha   90.00
_cell.angle_beta   90.00
_cell.angle_gamma   90.00
#
_symmetry.space_group_name_H-M   'P 1'
#
loop_
_entity.id
_entity.type
_entity.pdbx_description
1 polymer ?
#
loop_
_entity_poly.entity_id
_entity_poly.type
_entity_poly.pdbx_seq_one_letter_code
_entity_poly.pdbx_strand_id
1 'polypeptide(L)' 'MPHRERRNISPGLRVSIVLKQDQRSGRETIGVVKDLLTNSPNHPHGIKVRLTDGQVGRVQRILSDS' A
#
# COMPACT_ATOMS: atom_id res chain seq x y z
N MET A 1 5.59 -12.03 -3.64
CA MET A 1 6.02 -10.66 -3.26
C MET A 1 5.17 -10.18 -2.10
N PRO A 2 5.79 -9.76 -1.01
CA PRO A 2 5.04 -9.41 0.21
C PRO A 2 4.03 -8.27 0.01
N HIS A 3 4.34 -7.30 -0.83
CA HIS A 3 3.43 -6.17 -1.07
C HIS A 3 2.16 -6.56 -1.85
N ARG A 4 2.14 -7.76 -2.41
CA ARG A 4 0.99 -8.25 -3.19
C ARG A 4 0.05 -9.10 -2.36
N GLU A 5 0.43 -9.44 -1.13
CA GLU A 5 -0.37 -10.31 -0.27
C GLU A 5 -0.97 -9.50 0.88
N ARG A 6 -2.29 -9.54 0.96
CA ARG A 6 -3.04 -8.78 1.97
C ARG A 6 -2.63 -9.15 3.40
N ARG A 7 -2.27 -10.41 3.63
CA ARG A 7 -1.88 -10.90 4.97
C ARG A 7 -0.61 -10.25 5.50
N ASN A 8 0.22 -9.68 4.62
CA ASN A 8 1.47 -9.04 5.01
C ASN A 8 1.30 -7.56 5.30
N ILE A 9 0.09 -7.03 5.12
CA ILE A 9 -0.21 -5.62 5.28
C ILE A 9 -1.32 -5.46 6.29
N SER A 10 -1.12 -4.60 7.28
CA SER A 10 -2.12 -4.34 8.32
C SER A 10 -2.13 -2.87 8.69
N PRO A 11 -3.23 -2.38 9.28
CA PRO A 11 -3.28 -1.01 9.77
C PRO A 11 -2.13 -0.74 10.75
N GLY A 12 -1.50 0.42 10.61
CA GLY A 12 -0.35 0.80 11.42
C GLY A 12 1.00 0.50 10.78
N LEU A 13 1.00 -0.28 9.70
CA LEU A 13 2.23 -0.64 9.00
C LEU A 13 2.71 0.53 8.13
N ARG A 14 4.01 0.78 8.13
CA ARG A 14 4.59 1.79 7.24
C ARG A 14 4.91 1.17 5.90
N VAL A 15 4.40 1.79 4.83
CA VAL A 15 4.56 1.28 3.48
C VAL A 15 4.88 2.41 2.51
N SER A 16 5.36 2.01 1.33
CA SER A 16 5.51 2.90 0.19
C SER A 16 4.43 2.52 -0.82
N ILE A 17 3.66 3.51 -1.26
CA ILE A 17 2.57 3.29 -2.20
C ILE A 17 2.78 4.13 -3.46
N VAL A 18 2.11 3.71 -4.54
CA VAL A 18 2.02 4.50 -5.77
C VAL A 18 0.59 5.02 -5.88
N LEU A 19 0.45 6.36 -5.87
CA LEU A 19 -0.84 6.99 -6.03
C LEU A 19 -1.31 6.84 -7.49
N LYS A 20 -2.62 6.91 -7.70
CA LYS A 20 -3.19 6.79 -9.04
C LYS A 20 -2.54 7.77 -10.01
N GLN A 21 -2.32 9.00 -9.59
CA GLN A 21 -1.72 10.04 -10.41
C GLN A 21 -0.24 9.80 -10.71
N ASP A 22 0.42 8.95 -9.94
CA ASP A 22 1.85 8.68 -10.06
C ASP A 22 2.17 7.35 -10.73
N GLN A 23 1.16 6.65 -11.22
CA GLN A 23 1.37 5.33 -11.83
C GLN A 23 2.31 5.37 -13.03
N ARG A 24 2.28 6.45 -13.80
CA ARG A 24 3.15 6.58 -14.97
C ARG A 24 4.62 6.74 -14.59
N SER A 25 4.89 7.58 -13.61
CA SER A 25 6.26 7.88 -13.20
C SER A 25 6.82 6.85 -12.24
N GLY A 26 5.96 6.07 -11.60
CA GLY A 26 6.37 5.14 -10.56
C GLY A 26 6.77 5.81 -9.27
N ARG A 27 6.44 7.07 -9.10
CA ARG A 27 6.75 7.82 -7.89
C ARG A 27 6.07 7.19 -6.68
N GLU A 28 6.85 6.98 -5.61
CA GLU A 28 6.36 6.35 -4.39
C GLU A 28 6.10 7.38 -3.30
N THR A 29 5.05 7.14 -2.54
CA THR A 29 4.67 7.96 -1.40
C THR A 29 4.71 7.10 -0.15
N ILE A 30 5.44 7.54 0.88
CA ILE A 30 5.57 6.79 2.13
C ILE A 30 4.52 7.25 3.12
N GLY A 31 3.90 6.28 3.79
CA GLY A 31 2.90 6.60 4.81
C GLY A 31 2.54 5.36 5.62
N VAL A 32 1.63 5.57 6.57
CA VAL A 32 1.16 4.52 7.46
C VAL A 32 -0.24 4.08 7.03
N VAL A 33 -0.45 2.77 6.94
CA VAL A 33 -1.72 2.20 6.52
C VAL A 33 -2.80 2.47 7.57
N LYS A 34 -3.95 2.96 7.10
CA LYS A 34 -5.15 3.09 7.91
C LYS A 34 -6.12 1.95 7.61
N ASP A 35 -6.41 1.74 6.33
CA ASP A 35 -7.35 0.72 5.89
C ASP A 35 -6.80 -0.03 4.68
N LEU A 36 -7.18 -1.30 4.57
CA LEU A 36 -6.93 -2.10 3.38
C LEU A 36 -8.18 -2.07 2.51
N LEU A 37 -8.04 -1.63 1.28
CA LEU A 37 -9.16 -1.47 0.35
C LEU A 37 -9.30 -2.65 -0.61
N THR A 38 -8.24 -3.44 -0.80
CA THR A 38 -8.31 -4.66 -1.60
C THR A 38 -8.88 -5.79 -0.77
N ASN A 39 -9.97 -6.37 -1.21
CA ASN A 39 -10.62 -7.49 -0.50
C ASN A 39 -10.01 -8.85 -0.83
N SER A 40 -9.35 -8.96 -1.97
CA SER A 40 -8.72 -10.21 -2.37
C SER A 40 -7.48 -10.49 -1.53
N PRO A 41 -7.14 -11.79 -1.31
CA PRO A 41 -5.95 -12.14 -0.53
C PRO A 41 -4.66 -11.67 -1.18
N ASN A 42 -4.65 -11.47 -2.50
CA ASN A 42 -3.49 -10.94 -3.20
C ASN A 42 -3.92 -10.14 -4.42
N HIS A 43 -2.98 -9.35 -4.95
CA HIS A 43 -3.21 -8.57 -6.17
C HIS A 43 -1.88 -8.38 -6.89
N PRO A 44 -1.82 -8.61 -8.21
CA PRO A 44 -0.56 -8.54 -8.96
C PRO A 44 0.10 -7.17 -8.95
N HIS A 45 -0.67 -6.10 -8.82
CA HIS A 45 -0.14 -4.73 -8.81
C HIS A 45 0.06 -4.18 -7.40
N GLY A 46 -0.15 -5.00 -6.38
CA GLY A 46 -0.03 -4.59 -5.00
C GLY A 46 -1.38 -4.34 -4.35
N ILE A 47 -1.42 -4.46 -3.03
CA ILE A 47 -2.64 -4.25 -2.25
C ILE A 47 -2.95 -2.76 -2.20
N LYS A 48 -4.19 -2.41 -2.50
CA LYS A 48 -4.64 -1.02 -2.42
C LYS A 48 -4.97 -0.68 -0.97
N VAL A 49 -4.42 0.41 -0.48
CA VAL A 49 -4.63 0.84 0.90
C VAL A 49 -4.95 2.32 0.96
N ARG A 50 -5.54 2.72 2.08
CA ARG A 50 -5.70 4.13 2.44
C ARG A 50 -4.73 4.43 3.57
N LEU A 51 -3.99 5.51 3.45
CA LEU A 51 -3.07 5.95 4.49
C LEU A 51 -3.80 6.77 5.55
N THR A 52 -3.16 6.97 6.69
CA THR A 52 -3.75 7.74 7.80
C THR A 52 -4.03 9.19 7.42
N ASP A 53 -3.33 9.72 6.42
CA ASP A 53 -3.55 11.08 5.93
C ASP A 53 -4.62 11.16 4.82
N GLY A 54 -5.24 10.03 4.47
CA GLY A 54 -6.30 9.98 3.47
C GLY A 54 -5.86 9.65 2.06
N GLN A 55 -4.57 9.55 1.81
CA GLN A 55 -4.08 9.20 0.47
C GLN A 55 -4.36 7.72 0.19
N VAL A 56 -4.67 7.41 -1.07
CA VAL A 56 -5.00 6.06 -1.51
C VAL A 56 -4.06 5.65 -2.63
N GLY A 57 -3.51 4.44 -2.53
CA GLY A 57 -2.63 3.91 -3.57
C GLY A 57 -2.33 2.43 -3.34
N ARG A 58 -1.52 1.86 -4.22
CA ARG A 58 -1.13 0.45 -4.14
C ARG A 58 0.25 0.34 -3.50
N VAL A 59 0.38 -0.58 -2.57
CA VAL A 59 1.63 -0.81 -1.85
C VAL A 59 2.68 -1.37 -2.81
N GLN A 60 3.84 -0.74 -2.81
CA GLN A 60 4.99 -1.19 -3.59
C GLN A 60 6.07 -1.79 -2.70
N ARG A 61 6.17 -1.31 -1.47
CA ARG A 61 7.15 -1.82 -0.50
C ARG A 61 6.57 -1.78 0.90
N ILE A 62 6.96 -2.76 1.69
CA ILE A 62 6.67 -2.77 3.13
C ILE A 62 7.95 -2.30 3.81
N LEU A 63 7.89 -1.17 4.51
CA LEU A 63 9.07 -0.55 5.07
C LEU A 63 9.37 -0.96 6.50
N SER A 64 8.33 -1.05 7.31
CA SER A 64 8.49 -1.50 8.68
C SER A 64 7.14 -1.78 9.30
N ASP A 65 7.17 -2.51 10.38
CA ASP A 65 5.98 -2.83 11.16
C ASP A 65 5.95 -2.07 12.48
N SER A 66 6.48 -0.90 12.46
CA SER A 66 6.64 -0.05 13.64
C SER A 66 5.42 0.06 14.53
#